data_77223142f7d4dddc999b8af235967162
#
_entry.id   77223142f7d4dddc999b8af235967162
#
_cell.length_a   1.000
_cell.length_b   1.000
_cell.length_c   1.000
_cell.angle_alpha   90.00
_cell.angle_beta   90.00
_cell.angle_gamma   90.00
#
_symmetry.space_group_name_H-M   'P 1'
#
loop_
_entity.id
_entity.type
_entity.pdbx_description
1 polymer ?
#
loop_
_entity_poly.entity_id
_entity_poly.type
_entity_poly.pdbx_seq_one_letter_code
_entity_poly.pdbx_strand_id
1 'polypeptide(L)'
;MMIMKKLIAAMLVAIVPTMAFSQKFGNLNSSEIIPLMPEYKDAQTELETLSKQYEEELKYLSDEYTKKVEEYEKQRETLPENIRQRREEEIMSNREKADEFYNNCRVNLDAKQNELMSAINTKLLKAIQEVGEEGQFICVFDMAAGVIPFVNATLTTDVTEQVKAKLGIK
;
A
#
# COMPACT_ATOMS: atom_id res chain seq x y z
N MET A 1 -4.58 -72.19 -21.17
CA MET A 1 -3.61 -71.18 -21.67
C MET A 1 -4.25 -69.86 -22.11
N MET A 2 -5.45 -69.84 -22.67
CA MET A 2 -6.16 -68.60 -23.08
C MET A 2 -6.68 -67.74 -21.87
N ILE A 3 -7.13 -68.39 -20.79
CA ILE A 3 -7.66 -67.69 -19.61
C ILE A 3 -6.53 -66.96 -18.85
N MET A 4 -5.35 -67.58 -18.78
CA MET A 4 -4.19 -66.98 -18.11
C MET A 4 -3.64 -65.77 -18.87
N LYS A 5 -3.70 -65.78 -20.21
CA LYS A 5 -3.31 -64.60 -21.04
C LYS A 5 -4.28 -63.43 -20.88
N LYS A 6 -5.59 -63.74 -20.69
CA LYS A 6 -6.61 -62.69 -20.44
C LYS A 6 -6.49 -62.10 -19.05
N LEU A 7 -6.10 -62.88 -18.05
CA LEU A 7 -5.82 -62.40 -16.69
C LEU A 7 -4.56 -61.50 -16.60
N ILE A 8 -3.52 -61.83 -17.35
CA ILE A 8 -2.29 -61.02 -17.44
C ILE A 8 -2.59 -59.71 -18.18
N ALA A 9 -3.40 -59.73 -19.25
CA ALA A 9 -3.80 -58.52 -19.96
C ALA A 9 -4.71 -57.58 -19.10
N ALA A 10 -5.60 -58.16 -18.27
CA ALA A 10 -6.40 -57.41 -17.32
C ALA A 10 -5.59 -56.77 -16.18
N MET A 11 -4.50 -57.43 -15.75
CA MET A 11 -3.60 -56.90 -14.72
C MET A 11 -2.69 -55.78 -15.21
N LEU A 12 -2.39 -55.76 -16.53
CA LEU A 12 -1.58 -54.71 -17.16
C LEU A 12 -2.34 -53.39 -17.36
N VAL A 13 -3.68 -53.45 -17.46
CA VAL A 13 -4.56 -52.27 -17.59
C VAL A 13 -4.79 -51.58 -16.25
N ALA A 14 -4.54 -52.21 -15.11
CA ALA A 14 -4.70 -51.64 -13.77
C ALA A 14 -3.57 -50.75 -13.30
N ILE A 15 -2.44 -50.68 -14.04
CA ILE A 15 -1.36 -49.74 -13.78
C ILE A 15 -1.57 -48.50 -14.69
N VAL A 16 -2.71 -47.83 -14.55
CA VAL A 16 -2.80 -46.43 -15.00
C VAL A 16 -1.93 -45.65 -13.99
N PRO A 17 -0.83 -45.04 -14.40
CA PRO A 17 -0.15 -44.14 -13.50
C PRO A 17 -1.17 -43.03 -13.21
N THR A 18 -1.76 -43.08 -12.03
CA THR A 18 -2.41 -41.88 -11.48
C THR A 18 -1.29 -40.84 -11.40
N MET A 19 -1.18 -40.02 -12.41
CA MET A 19 -0.45 -38.77 -12.32
C MET A 19 -1.12 -38.03 -11.15
N ALA A 20 -0.66 -38.33 -9.97
CA ALA A 20 -0.99 -37.51 -8.79
C ALA A 20 -0.45 -36.12 -9.14
N PHE A 21 -1.29 -35.26 -9.69
CA PHE A 21 -1.00 -33.85 -9.74
C PHE A 21 -0.80 -33.45 -8.28
N SER A 22 0.45 -33.46 -7.86
CA SER A 22 0.80 -32.96 -6.53
C SER A 22 0.29 -31.53 -6.46
N GLN A 23 -0.71 -31.32 -5.62
CA GLN A 23 -1.26 -30.00 -5.38
C GLN A 23 -0.13 -29.14 -4.80
N LYS A 24 0.33 -28.17 -5.58
CA LYS A 24 1.37 -27.25 -5.15
C LYS A 24 0.75 -26.03 -4.48
N PHE A 25 1.22 -25.73 -3.28
CA PHE A 25 0.88 -24.50 -2.57
C PHE A 25 2.14 -23.67 -2.44
N GLY A 26 2.01 -22.39 -2.76
CA GLY A 26 3.07 -21.40 -2.56
C GLY A 26 2.82 -20.55 -1.32
N ASN A 27 3.88 -19.95 -0.80
CA ASN A 27 3.79 -18.86 0.16
C ASN A 27 4.81 -17.78 -0.16
N LEU A 28 4.56 -16.57 0.28
CA LEU A 28 5.46 -15.44 0.22
C LEU A 28 5.22 -14.50 1.40
N ASN A 29 6.12 -13.55 1.59
CA ASN A 29 5.96 -12.46 2.55
C ASN A 29 6.00 -11.11 1.81
N SER A 30 4.84 -10.51 1.57
CA SER A 30 4.74 -9.23 0.86
C SER A 30 5.42 -8.07 1.61
N SER A 31 5.52 -8.14 2.95
CA SER A 31 6.21 -7.13 3.74
C SER A 31 7.72 -7.07 3.49
N GLU A 32 8.32 -8.13 2.96
CA GLU A 32 9.72 -8.17 2.55
C GLU A 32 9.93 -7.70 1.10
N ILE A 33 8.88 -7.75 0.27
CA ILE A 33 8.94 -7.41 -1.15
C ILE A 33 8.65 -5.92 -1.37
N ILE A 34 7.55 -5.43 -0.79
CA ILE A 34 7.04 -4.07 -1.02
C ILE A 34 8.12 -2.99 -0.79
N PRO A 35 8.89 -3.00 0.32
CA PRO A 35 9.91 -1.97 0.56
C PRO A 35 11.06 -1.97 -0.44
N LEU A 36 11.25 -3.07 -1.19
CA LEU A 36 12.29 -3.20 -2.19
C LEU A 36 11.83 -2.72 -3.58
N MET A 37 10.53 -2.55 -3.79
CA MET A 37 9.98 -2.09 -5.06
C MET A 37 10.40 -0.65 -5.34
N PRO A 38 10.88 -0.33 -6.57
CA PRO A 38 11.18 1.05 -6.94
C PRO A 38 10.00 1.99 -6.74
N GLU A 39 8.79 1.56 -7.11
CA GLU A 39 7.56 2.33 -6.98
C GLU A 39 7.24 2.69 -5.52
N TYR A 40 7.63 1.85 -4.56
CA TYR A 40 7.46 2.16 -3.14
C TYR A 40 8.39 3.30 -2.70
N LYS A 41 9.63 3.30 -3.18
CA LYS A 41 10.59 4.38 -2.90
C LYS A 41 10.17 5.70 -3.55
N ASP A 42 9.69 5.61 -4.79
CA ASP A 42 9.16 6.78 -5.50
C ASP A 42 7.93 7.34 -4.78
N ALA A 43 7.02 6.47 -4.34
CA ALA A 43 5.84 6.85 -3.55
C ALA A 43 6.22 7.54 -2.22
N GLN A 44 7.22 7.02 -1.51
CA GLN A 44 7.72 7.66 -0.29
C GLN A 44 8.26 9.07 -0.57
N THR A 45 9.05 9.22 -1.65
CA THR A 45 9.62 10.51 -2.04
C THR A 45 8.54 11.51 -2.45
N GLU A 46 7.51 11.05 -3.16
CA GLU A 46 6.38 11.89 -3.58
C GLU A 46 5.57 12.37 -2.36
N LEU A 47 5.26 11.46 -1.43
CA LEU A 47 4.55 11.82 -0.18
C LEU A 47 5.37 12.76 0.70
N GLU A 48 6.68 12.55 0.82
CA GLU A 48 7.56 13.45 1.57
C GLU A 48 7.60 14.85 0.94
N THR A 49 7.68 14.91 -0.39
CA THR A 49 7.67 16.18 -1.12
C THR A 49 6.36 16.94 -0.92
N LEU A 50 5.23 16.22 -1.04
CA LEU A 50 3.89 16.80 -0.82
C LEU A 50 3.70 17.27 0.62
N SER A 51 4.16 16.48 1.60
CA SER A 51 4.13 16.87 3.02
C SER A 51 4.91 18.16 3.29
N LYS A 52 6.12 18.27 2.72
CA LYS A 52 6.93 19.51 2.87
C LYS A 52 6.24 20.72 2.27
N GLN A 53 5.63 20.58 1.10
CA GLN A 53 4.88 21.69 0.48
C GLN A 53 3.71 22.14 1.37
N TYR A 54 2.99 21.19 1.97
CA TYR A 54 1.91 21.52 2.90
C TYR A 54 2.43 22.15 4.20
N GLU A 55 3.54 21.67 4.73
CA GLU A 55 4.17 22.26 5.93
C GLU A 55 4.61 23.71 5.67
N GLU A 56 5.18 24.00 4.52
CA GLU A 56 5.60 25.35 4.13
C GLU A 56 4.40 26.31 4.02
N GLU A 57 3.31 25.86 3.40
CA GLU A 57 2.09 26.67 3.28
C GLU A 57 1.39 26.87 4.63
N LEU A 58 1.30 25.82 5.47
CA LEU A 58 0.77 25.93 6.83
C LEU A 58 1.58 26.92 7.66
N LYS A 59 2.88 26.88 7.55
CA LYS A 59 3.76 27.83 8.21
C LYS A 59 3.49 29.26 7.74
N TYR A 60 3.38 29.48 6.44
CA TYR A 60 3.03 30.79 5.88
C TYR A 60 1.70 31.30 6.44
N LEU A 61 0.65 30.50 6.45
CA LEU A 61 -0.66 30.85 6.99
C LEU A 61 -0.61 31.15 8.49
N SER A 62 0.17 30.38 9.25
CA SER A 62 0.39 30.60 10.69
C SER A 62 1.14 31.88 10.97
N ASP A 63 2.17 32.17 10.19
CA ASP A 63 2.95 33.41 10.31
C ASP A 63 2.10 34.64 9.96
N GLU A 64 1.25 34.56 8.93
CA GLU A 64 0.28 35.61 8.59
C GLU A 64 -0.74 35.86 9.72
N TYR A 65 -1.29 34.77 10.27
CA TYR A 65 -2.21 34.87 11.40
C TYR A 65 -1.55 35.55 12.60
N THR A 66 -0.38 35.09 12.99
CA THR A 66 0.37 35.62 14.12
C THR A 66 0.67 37.10 13.94
N LYS A 67 1.14 37.50 12.76
CA LYS A 67 1.41 38.91 12.43
C LYS A 67 0.16 39.78 12.56
N LYS A 68 -0.97 39.33 12.07
CA LYS A 68 -2.25 40.10 12.16
C LYS A 68 -2.71 40.23 13.61
N VAL A 69 -2.56 39.18 14.41
CA VAL A 69 -2.86 39.24 15.86
C VAL A 69 -1.98 40.26 16.55
N GLU A 70 -0.65 40.21 16.33
CA GLU A 70 0.28 41.15 16.92
C GLU A 70 0.02 42.61 16.51
N GLU A 71 -0.27 42.85 15.23
CA GLU A 71 -0.60 44.19 14.73
C GLU A 71 -1.91 44.70 15.34
N TYR A 72 -2.90 43.86 15.49
CA TYR A 72 -4.17 44.19 16.12
C TYR A 72 -3.98 44.52 17.60
N GLU A 73 -3.25 43.73 18.35
CA GLU A 73 -3.02 43.95 19.78
C GLU A 73 -2.30 45.28 20.08
N LYS A 74 -1.33 45.65 19.23
CA LYS A 74 -0.61 46.93 19.37
C LYS A 74 -1.51 48.16 19.17
N GLN A 75 -2.58 48.03 18.42
CA GLN A 75 -3.46 49.15 18.02
C GLN A 75 -4.85 49.10 18.65
N ARG A 76 -5.23 47.99 19.28
CA ARG A 76 -6.59 47.67 19.74
C ARG A 76 -7.24 48.80 20.52
N GLU A 77 -6.51 49.43 21.43
CA GLU A 77 -7.04 50.50 22.31
C GLU A 77 -7.28 51.83 21.58
N THR A 78 -6.59 52.04 20.46
CA THR A 78 -6.67 53.30 19.69
C THR A 78 -7.62 53.20 18.49
N LEU A 79 -8.03 51.98 18.11
CA LEU A 79 -8.89 51.75 16.94
C LEU A 79 -10.36 52.11 17.25
N PRO A 80 -11.07 52.76 16.32
CA PRO A 80 -12.53 52.88 16.35
C PRO A 80 -13.22 51.52 16.37
N GLU A 81 -14.40 51.42 17.01
CA GLU A 81 -15.12 50.17 17.22
C GLU A 81 -15.35 49.37 15.92
N ASN A 82 -15.80 50.02 14.86
CA ASN A 82 -16.07 49.41 13.57
C ASN A 82 -14.79 48.85 12.88
N ILE A 83 -13.65 49.48 13.12
CA ILE A 83 -12.35 49.02 12.62
C ILE A 83 -11.85 47.82 13.45
N ARG A 84 -12.08 47.86 14.76
CA ARG A 84 -11.73 46.77 15.67
C ARG A 84 -12.48 45.50 15.32
N GLN A 85 -13.79 45.57 15.17
CA GLN A 85 -14.64 44.45 14.73
C GLN A 85 -14.15 43.84 13.40
N ARG A 86 -13.90 44.68 12.42
CA ARG A 86 -13.41 44.21 11.12
C ARG A 86 -12.05 43.51 11.24
N ARG A 87 -11.13 43.98 12.08
CA ARG A 87 -9.84 43.33 12.32
C ARG A 87 -9.99 41.98 13.00
N GLU A 88 -10.90 41.89 13.97
CA GLU A 88 -11.22 40.63 14.65
C GLU A 88 -11.79 39.61 13.66
N GLU A 89 -12.72 40.03 12.78
CA GLU A 89 -13.23 39.17 11.70
C GLU A 89 -12.15 38.70 10.74
N GLU A 90 -11.23 39.57 10.33
CA GLU A 90 -10.09 39.22 9.48
C GLU A 90 -9.17 38.17 10.16
N ILE A 91 -8.91 38.33 11.46
CA ILE A 91 -8.08 37.38 12.24
C ILE A 91 -8.79 36.03 12.35
N MET A 92 -10.08 36.02 12.66
CA MET A 92 -10.87 34.78 12.71
C MET A 92 -10.89 34.07 11.36
N SER A 93 -11.14 34.80 10.27
CA SER A 93 -11.12 34.24 8.91
C SER A 93 -9.78 33.64 8.53
N ASN A 94 -8.66 34.25 8.94
CA ASN A 94 -7.34 33.66 8.67
C ASN A 94 -7.09 32.38 9.46
N ARG A 95 -7.56 32.31 10.69
CA ARG A 95 -7.50 31.07 11.49
C ARG A 95 -8.32 29.96 10.84
N GLU A 96 -9.57 30.27 10.45
CA GLU A 96 -10.43 29.30 9.78
C GLU A 96 -9.81 28.77 8.49
N LYS A 97 -9.18 29.63 7.69
CA LYS A 97 -8.45 29.21 6.48
C LYS A 97 -7.30 28.27 6.79
N ALA A 98 -6.52 28.55 7.83
CA ALA A 98 -5.42 27.68 8.24
C ALA A 98 -5.93 26.30 8.73
N ASP A 99 -7.01 26.31 9.53
CA ASP A 99 -7.64 25.08 10.03
C ASP A 99 -8.26 24.25 8.88
N GLU A 100 -8.92 24.89 7.93
CA GLU A 100 -9.47 24.24 6.73
C GLU A 100 -8.34 23.65 5.85
N PHE A 101 -7.29 24.44 5.61
CA PHE A 101 -6.15 23.97 4.82
C PHE A 101 -5.48 22.75 5.49
N TYR A 102 -5.26 22.80 6.81
CA TYR A 102 -4.70 21.67 7.56
C TYR A 102 -5.54 20.39 7.40
N ASN A 103 -6.87 20.50 7.52
CA ASN A 103 -7.76 19.36 7.36
C ASN A 103 -7.71 18.81 5.92
N ASN A 104 -7.71 19.70 4.93
CA ASN A 104 -7.62 19.32 3.51
C ASN A 104 -6.28 18.63 3.20
N CYS A 105 -5.17 19.09 3.77
CA CYS A 105 -3.85 18.47 3.62
C CYS A 105 -3.87 17.01 4.12
N ARG A 106 -4.46 16.75 5.29
CA ARG A 106 -4.56 15.40 5.83
C ARG A 106 -5.35 14.49 4.91
N VAL A 107 -6.53 14.93 4.47
CA VAL A 107 -7.37 14.16 3.55
C VAL A 107 -6.64 13.86 2.24
N ASN A 108 -5.94 14.85 1.69
CA ASN A 108 -5.21 14.71 0.43
C ASN A 108 -4.00 13.77 0.57
N LEU A 109 -3.25 13.85 1.68
CA LEU A 109 -2.13 12.94 1.95
C LEU A 109 -2.61 11.49 2.10
N ASP A 110 -3.69 11.27 2.85
CA ASP A 110 -4.29 9.94 3.01
C ASP A 110 -4.79 9.37 1.68
N ALA A 111 -5.47 10.21 0.88
CA ALA A 111 -5.94 9.82 -0.45
C ALA A 111 -4.78 9.46 -1.39
N LYS A 112 -3.72 10.28 -1.39
CA LYS A 112 -2.52 10.05 -2.21
C LYS A 112 -1.78 8.80 -1.79
N GLN A 113 -1.62 8.56 -0.49
CA GLN A 113 -1.01 7.34 0.04
C GLN A 113 -1.79 6.09 -0.40
N ASN A 114 -3.12 6.13 -0.31
CA ASN A 114 -3.96 5.02 -0.73
C ASN A 114 -3.87 4.76 -2.23
N GLU A 115 -3.85 5.81 -3.07
CA GLU A 115 -3.66 5.72 -4.51
C GLU A 115 -2.33 5.02 -4.84
N LEU A 116 -1.22 5.50 -4.29
CA LEU A 116 0.11 4.97 -4.52
C LEU A 116 0.25 3.52 -4.05
N MET A 117 -0.26 3.21 -2.85
CA MET A 117 -0.25 1.84 -2.33
C MET A 117 -1.14 0.89 -3.14
N SER A 118 -2.27 1.36 -3.65
CA SER A 118 -3.12 0.56 -4.54
C SER A 118 -2.40 0.18 -5.84
N ALA A 119 -1.66 1.13 -6.45
CA ALA A 119 -0.86 0.87 -7.65
C ALA A 119 0.26 -0.15 -7.37
N ILE A 120 0.97 -0.01 -6.24
CA ILE A 120 2.03 -0.94 -5.80
C ILE A 120 1.45 -2.34 -5.59
N ASN A 121 0.34 -2.45 -4.85
CA ASN A 121 -0.32 -3.72 -4.60
C ASN A 121 -0.81 -4.38 -5.89
N THR A 122 -1.35 -3.61 -6.83
CA THR A 122 -1.79 -4.13 -8.13
C THR A 122 -0.62 -4.76 -8.89
N LYS A 123 0.53 -4.10 -8.91
CA LYS A 123 1.75 -4.62 -9.55
C LYS A 123 2.26 -5.89 -8.86
N LEU A 124 2.26 -5.90 -7.53
CA LEU A 124 2.65 -7.08 -6.74
C LEU A 124 1.72 -8.26 -7.00
N LEU A 125 0.41 -8.06 -6.94
CA LEU A 125 -0.58 -9.11 -7.20
C LEU A 125 -0.44 -9.70 -8.60
N LYS A 126 -0.15 -8.88 -9.61
CA LYS A 126 0.12 -9.35 -10.97
C LYS A 126 1.35 -10.26 -11.01
N ALA A 127 2.44 -9.88 -10.35
CA ALA A 127 3.65 -10.70 -10.28
C ALA A 127 3.41 -12.03 -9.55
N ILE A 128 2.63 -12.01 -8.46
CA ILE A 128 2.21 -13.21 -7.74
C ILE A 128 1.39 -14.14 -8.64
N GLN A 129 0.43 -13.58 -9.39
CA GLN A 129 -0.38 -14.35 -10.33
C GLN A 129 0.48 -15.02 -11.40
N GLU A 130 1.40 -14.28 -12.03
CA GLU A 130 2.31 -14.81 -13.05
C GLU A 130 3.15 -15.97 -12.50
N VAL A 131 3.73 -15.82 -11.30
CA VAL A 131 4.49 -16.88 -10.62
C VAL A 131 3.59 -18.07 -10.29
N GLY A 132 2.37 -17.80 -9.84
CA GLY A 132 1.36 -18.83 -9.54
C GLY A 132 1.03 -19.68 -10.75
N GLU A 133 0.75 -19.04 -11.88
CA GLU A 133 0.42 -19.71 -13.15
C GLU A 133 1.61 -20.49 -13.71
N GLU A 134 2.80 -19.88 -13.79
CA GLU A 134 4.02 -20.54 -14.30
C GLU A 134 4.45 -21.72 -13.44
N GLY A 135 4.34 -21.58 -12.11
CA GLY A 135 4.66 -22.64 -11.15
C GLY A 135 3.60 -23.70 -10.99
N GLN A 136 2.43 -23.54 -11.64
CA GLN A 136 1.26 -24.42 -11.51
C GLN A 136 0.83 -24.59 -10.05
N PHE A 137 0.88 -23.51 -9.27
CA PHE A 137 0.39 -23.47 -7.90
C PHE A 137 -1.13 -23.40 -7.90
N ILE A 138 -1.78 -24.13 -6.97
CA ILE A 138 -3.22 -24.02 -6.74
C ILE A 138 -3.52 -22.70 -6.02
N CYS A 139 -2.65 -22.31 -5.09
CA CYS A 139 -2.78 -21.09 -4.33
C CYS A 139 -1.40 -20.62 -3.88
N VAL A 140 -1.23 -19.32 -3.78
CA VAL A 140 -0.08 -18.66 -3.15
C VAL A 140 -0.59 -17.82 -1.99
N PHE A 141 -0.09 -18.09 -0.80
CA PHE A 141 -0.49 -17.43 0.43
C PHE A 141 0.46 -16.29 0.77
N ASP A 142 -0.10 -15.12 1.08
CA ASP A 142 0.70 -14.03 1.63
C ASP A 142 0.70 -14.10 3.16
N MET A 143 1.89 -14.32 3.73
CA MET A 143 2.09 -14.46 5.18
C MET A 143 2.09 -13.11 5.90
N ALA A 144 2.33 -11.99 5.18
CA ALA A 144 2.31 -10.65 5.77
C ALA A 144 0.91 -10.20 6.17
N ALA A 145 -0.12 -10.73 5.52
CA ALA A 145 -1.51 -10.34 5.77
C ALA A 145 -2.04 -10.76 7.16
N GLY A 146 -1.33 -11.64 7.87
CA GLY A 146 -1.72 -12.10 9.20
C GLY A 146 -3.02 -12.91 9.27
N VAL A 147 -3.62 -13.19 8.11
CA VAL A 147 -4.91 -13.91 8.01
C VAL A 147 -4.72 -15.42 8.13
N ILE A 148 -3.51 -15.91 7.78
CA ILE A 148 -3.19 -17.33 7.78
C ILE A 148 -2.36 -17.64 9.02
N PRO A 149 -2.91 -18.34 10.04
CA PRO A 149 -2.22 -18.55 11.32
C PRO A 149 -1.09 -19.57 11.22
N PHE A 150 -1.10 -20.43 10.21
CA PHE A 150 -0.11 -21.50 10.06
C PHE A 150 0.04 -21.93 8.61
N VAL A 151 1.29 -22.04 8.17
CA VAL A 151 1.68 -22.67 6.90
C VAL A 151 2.80 -23.66 7.18
N ASN A 152 2.65 -24.89 6.66
CA ASN A 152 3.70 -25.89 6.79
C ASN A 152 4.79 -25.66 5.74
N ALA A 153 5.93 -25.14 6.17
CA ALA A 153 7.05 -24.80 5.29
C ALA A 153 7.64 -25.98 4.51
N THR A 154 7.40 -27.23 4.96
CA THR A 154 7.87 -28.42 4.23
C THR A 154 6.93 -28.88 3.13
N LEU A 155 5.67 -28.42 3.15
CA LEU A 155 4.60 -28.78 2.20
C LEU A 155 4.23 -27.60 1.27
N THR A 156 4.81 -26.43 1.47
CA THR A 156 4.65 -25.26 0.64
C THR A 156 5.98 -24.84 0.04
N THR A 157 5.92 -24.13 -1.07
CA THR A 157 7.10 -23.55 -1.73
C THR A 157 7.13 -22.05 -1.45
N ASP A 158 8.22 -21.55 -0.90
CA ASP A 158 8.45 -20.11 -0.81
C ASP A 158 8.75 -19.57 -2.21
N VAL A 159 7.91 -18.65 -2.68
CA VAL A 159 7.99 -18.02 -4.00
C VAL A 159 8.45 -16.55 -3.92
N THR A 160 8.90 -16.09 -2.76
CA THR A 160 9.31 -14.70 -2.52
C THR A 160 10.37 -14.23 -3.54
N GLU A 161 11.41 -15.02 -3.75
CA GLU A 161 12.49 -14.67 -4.71
C GLU A 161 12.01 -14.72 -6.17
N GLN A 162 11.06 -15.60 -6.50
CA GLN A 162 10.48 -15.68 -7.84
C GLN A 162 9.63 -14.43 -8.12
N VAL A 163 8.83 -13.98 -7.15
CA VAL A 163 8.05 -12.76 -7.26
C VAL A 163 8.95 -11.51 -7.33
N LYS A 164 10.02 -11.44 -6.52
CA LYS A 164 11.03 -10.38 -6.64
C LYS A 164 11.63 -10.32 -8.05
N ALA A 165 12.00 -11.47 -8.59
CA ALA A 165 12.56 -11.56 -9.95
C ALA A 165 11.56 -11.05 -11.02
N LYS A 166 10.26 -11.38 -10.90
CA LYS A 166 9.21 -10.86 -11.78
C LYS A 166 9.02 -9.35 -11.68
N LEU A 167 9.21 -8.80 -10.49
CA LEU A 167 9.17 -7.36 -10.23
C LEU A 167 10.45 -6.63 -10.67
N GLY A 168 11.49 -7.37 -11.12
CA GLY A 168 12.80 -6.79 -11.48
C GLY A 168 13.62 -6.33 -10.28
N ILE A 169 13.31 -6.84 -9.10
CA ILE A 169 14.04 -6.57 -7.84
C ILE A 169 15.21 -7.56 -7.73
N LYS A 170 16.39 -7.05 -7.39
CA LYS A 170 17.60 -7.85 -7.16
C LYS A 170 17.88 -7.99 -5.69
#